data_f5844780b17876dd47e0f8658ecbf3aa
#
_entry.id   f5844780b17876dd47e0f8658ecbf3aa
#
_cell.length_a   1.000
_cell.length_b   1.000
_cell.length_c   1.000
_cell.angle_alpha   90.00
_cell.angle_beta   90.00
_cell.angle_gamma   90.00
#
_symmetry.space_group_name_H-M   'P 1'
#
loop_
_entity.id
_entity.type
_entity.pdbx_description
1 polymer ?
#
loop_
_entity_poly.entity_id
_entity_poly.type
_entity_poly.pdbx_seq_one_letter_code
_entity_poly.pdbx_strand_id
1 'polypeptide(L)'
;NRTQLHAAIEFACLDIIGKKLGVPVHALLGGKLRDRVAFASYLFYRYADPATGRGEVRTLEQLVAHARELKAKHGFTSHKLKGGVFPPAHELACYRAVAQAMPGEGMRYDPNGALSFDDAVHFGQAIEDLRNDYYEDPVFGIAPMRALRDFVRIPLATNTVVVNFEQLAANAATRAIDVVLLDTTFWGGIRPCIKAAGVCETLGMQVAVHSSGELGIQLATMLHLGAVLPNLGYAADAHYHHLVDDVIEGGPLRYEGGAIRVP
;
A
#
# COMPACT_ATOMS: atom_id res chain seq x y z
N ASN A 1 -14.46 -10.45 12.14
CA ASN A 1 -14.76 -10.47 10.71
C ASN A 1 -14.43 -11.85 10.12
N ARG A 2 -15.43 -12.51 9.43
CA ARG A 2 -15.27 -13.86 8.86
C ARG A 2 -14.17 -13.92 7.82
N THR A 3 -14.02 -12.91 7.01
CA THR A 3 -13.03 -12.83 5.93
C THR A 3 -11.60 -12.85 6.49
N GLN A 4 -11.34 -12.08 7.54
CA GLN A 4 -10.02 -12.04 8.19
C GLN A 4 -9.67 -13.39 8.85
N LEU A 5 -10.66 -14.03 9.49
CA LEU A 5 -10.45 -15.36 10.05
C LEU A 5 -10.14 -16.39 8.96
N HIS A 6 -10.84 -16.33 7.83
CA HIS A 6 -10.57 -17.19 6.68
C HIS A 6 -9.15 -17.00 6.15
N ALA A 7 -8.69 -15.75 6.05
CA ALA A 7 -7.33 -15.43 5.62
C ALA A 7 -6.28 -16.11 6.52
N ALA A 8 -6.42 -15.99 7.85
CA ALA A 8 -5.49 -16.59 8.79
C ALA A 8 -5.42 -18.13 8.65
N ILE A 9 -6.57 -18.78 8.43
CA ILE A 9 -6.63 -20.24 8.19
C ILE A 9 -5.96 -20.59 6.85
N GLU A 10 -6.21 -19.84 5.79
CA GLU A 10 -5.58 -20.06 4.48
C GLU A 10 -4.05 -19.95 4.57
N PHE A 11 -3.54 -18.92 5.25
CA PHE A 11 -2.09 -18.75 5.43
C PHE A 11 -1.46 -19.94 6.14
N ALA A 12 -2.06 -20.39 7.23
CA ALA A 12 -1.59 -21.56 7.98
C ALA A 12 -1.62 -22.84 7.12
N CYS A 13 -2.70 -23.06 6.36
CA CYS A 13 -2.82 -24.23 5.47
C CYS A 13 -1.76 -24.20 4.35
N LEU A 14 -1.53 -23.04 3.72
CA LEU A 14 -0.51 -22.91 2.68
C LEU A 14 0.90 -23.13 3.23
N ASP A 15 1.20 -22.59 4.42
CA ASP A 15 2.49 -22.80 5.10
C ASP A 15 2.73 -24.28 5.42
N ILE A 16 1.73 -24.98 6.00
CA ILE A 16 1.80 -26.40 6.30
C ILE A 16 2.03 -27.24 5.02
N ILE A 17 1.29 -26.94 3.95
CA ILE A 17 1.43 -27.67 2.69
C ILE A 17 2.81 -27.43 2.07
N GLY A 18 3.27 -26.17 2.04
CA GLY A 18 4.59 -25.80 1.55
C GLY A 18 5.71 -26.53 2.30
N LYS A 19 5.67 -26.50 3.64
CA LYS A 19 6.63 -27.21 4.51
C LYS A 19 6.61 -28.72 4.27
N LYS A 20 5.42 -29.32 4.16
CA LYS A 20 5.27 -30.76 3.91
C LYS A 20 5.86 -31.18 2.56
N LEU A 21 5.72 -30.33 1.54
CA LEU A 21 6.21 -30.60 0.19
C LEU A 21 7.67 -30.11 -0.04
N GLY A 22 8.26 -29.39 0.91
CA GLY A 22 9.59 -28.80 0.79
C GLY A 22 9.68 -27.69 -0.26
N VAL A 23 8.56 -26.96 -0.48
CA VAL A 23 8.50 -25.87 -1.46
C VAL A 23 7.97 -24.57 -0.81
N PRO A 24 8.40 -23.40 -1.28
CA PRO A 24 7.87 -22.14 -0.81
C PRO A 24 6.41 -21.93 -1.26
N VAL A 25 5.65 -21.11 -0.53
CA VAL A 25 4.21 -20.90 -0.80
C VAL A 25 3.96 -20.39 -2.22
N HIS A 26 4.78 -19.50 -2.77
CA HIS A 26 4.62 -19.03 -4.15
C HIS A 26 4.63 -20.18 -5.20
N ALA A 27 5.33 -21.31 -4.93
CA ALA A 27 5.33 -22.46 -5.82
C ALA A 27 3.95 -23.17 -5.85
N LEU A 28 3.21 -23.12 -4.74
CA LEU A 28 1.83 -23.63 -4.67
C LEU A 28 0.81 -22.73 -5.39
N LEU A 29 1.24 -21.53 -5.77
CA LEU A 29 0.41 -20.48 -6.38
C LEU A 29 0.73 -20.28 -7.88
N GLY A 30 1.51 -21.18 -8.48
CA GLY A 30 1.87 -21.13 -9.90
C GLY A 30 3.32 -20.70 -10.17
N GLY A 31 4.10 -20.42 -9.14
CA GLY A 31 5.50 -20.01 -9.25
C GLY A 31 5.69 -18.48 -9.26
N LYS A 32 6.91 -18.06 -8.98
CA LYS A 32 7.24 -16.63 -8.88
C LYS A 32 7.62 -16.02 -10.23
N LEU A 33 7.16 -14.82 -10.46
CA LEU A 33 7.52 -13.95 -11.59
C LEU A 33 8.66 -12.99 -11.25
N ARG A 34 8.93 -12.78 -9.93
CA ARG A 34 9.98 -11.90 -9.42
C ARG A 34 10.56 -12.43 -8.12
N ASP A 35 11.86 -12.19 -7.92
CA ASP A 35 12.59 -12.62 -6.72
C ASP A 35 12.51 -11.61 -5.57
N ARG A 36 12.05 -10.39 -5.84
CA ARG A 36 11.95 -9.30 -4.88
C ARG A 36 10.66 -8.53 -5.11
N VAL A 37 10.06 -8.05 -4.03
CA VAL A 37 8.90 -7.16 -4.06
C VAL A 37 9.35 -5.79 -3.57
N ALA A 38 9.13 -4.77 -4.40
CA ALA A 38 9.41 -3.38 -4.03
C ALA A 38 8.35 -2.84 -3.07
N PHE A 39 8.75 -1.94 -2.17
CA PHE A 39 7.88 -1.27 -1.22
C PHE A 39 8.03 0.24 -1.29
N ALA A 40 6.97 0.95 -0.93
CA ALA A 40 7.00 2.38 -0.66
C ALA A 40 7.36 2.65 0.80
N SER A 41 8.03 3.78 1.07
CA SER A 41 8.13 4.27 2.43
C SER A 41 6.76 4.73 2.92
N TYR A 42 6.46 4.47 4.18
CA TYR A 42 5.22 4.93 4.80
C TYR A 42 5.53 6.10 5.73
N LEU A 43 5.07 7.29 5.38
CA LEU A 43 5.30 8.52 6.11
C LEU A 43 4.08 8.82 6.99
N PHE A 44 4.28 8.77 8.30
CA PHE A 44 3.26 9.10 9.29
C PHE A 44 3.61 10.41 10.00
N TYR A 45 2.59 11.21 10.27
CA TYR A 45 2.68 12.19 11.34
C TYR A 45 2.73 11.49 12.69
N ARG A 46 3.57 11.96 13.59
CA ARG A 46 3.70 11.40 14.94
C ARG A 46 4.15 12.45 15.94
N TYR A 47 3.77 12.25 17.18
CA TYR A 47 4.36 12.95 18.32
C TYR A 47 5.74 12.36 18.65
N ALA A 48 6.55 13.15 19.39
CA ALA A 48 7.79 12.62 19.98
C ALA A 48 7.45 11.49 20.96
N ASP A 49 8.25 10.43 20.92
CA ASP A 49 8.14 9.31 21.84
C ASP A 49 9.43 9.20 22.67
N PRO A 50 9.44 9.71 23.91
CA PRO A 50 10.62 9.66 24.78
C PRO A 50 11.07 8.24 25.14
N ALA A 51 10.14 7.26 25.16
CA ALA A 51 10.46 5.89 25.52
C ALA A 51 11.30 5.18 24.44
N THR A 52 11.07 5.50 23.17
CA THR A 52 11.83 4.92 22.06
C THR A 52 12.87 5.87 21.47
N GLY A 53 12.95 7.10 21.96
CA GLY A 53 13.82 8.16 21.41
C GLY A 53 13.40 8.65 20.03
N ARG A 54 12.20 8.27 19.53
CA ARG A 54 11.69 8.72 18.24
C ARG A 54 11.25 10.17 18.31
N GLY A 55 11.80 11.00 17.42
CA GLY A 55 11.45 12.41 17.30
C GLY A 55 10.05 12.63 16.73
N GLU A 56 9.54 13.85 16.92
CA GLU A 56 8.29 14.32 16.34
C GLU A 56 8.38 14.44 14.82
N VAL A 57 7.27 14.18 14.12
CA VAL A 57 7.11 14.42 12.67
C VAL A 57 5.74 15.06 12.45
N ARG A 58 5.70 16.41 12.36
CA ARG A 58 4.47 17.19 12.22
C ARG A 58 4.62 18.39 11.28
N THR A 59 5.86 18.85 11.03
CA THR A 59 6.14 19.96 10.12
C THR A 59 6.67 19.45 8.77
N LEU A 60 6.73 20.34 7.78
CA LEU A 60 7.29 20.05 6.46
C LEU A 60 8.74 19.55 6.56
N GLU A 61 9.55 20.25 7.34
CA GLU A 61 10.97 19.96 7.50
C GLU A 61 11.19 18.61 8.17
N GLN A 62 10.39 18.32 9.20
CA GLN A 62 10.44 17.03 9.92
C GLN A 62 10.02 15.88 9.00
N LEU A 63 8.97 16.06 8.17
CA LEU A 63 8.51 15.04 7.26
C LEU A 63 9.53 14.78 6.14
N VAL A 64 10.13 15.82 5.57
CA VAL A 64 11.21 15.70 4.58
C VAL A 64 12.43 15.01 5.17
N ALA A 65 12.83 15.38 6.40
CA ALA A 65 13.94 14.72 7.08
C ALA A 65 13.65 13.21 7.29
N HIS A 66 12.43 12.87 7.72
CA HIS A 66 12.01 11.48 7.92
C HIS A 66 11.98 10.70 6.59
N ALA A 67 11.50 11.27 5.51
CA ALA A 67 11.52 10.64 4.18
C ALA A 67 12.95 10.35 3.71
N ARG A 68 13.88 11.31 3.91
CA ARG A 68 15.31 11.11 3.60
C ARG A 68 15.95 10.03 4.45
N GLU A 69 15.63 9.97 5.74
CA GLU A 69 16.08 8.91 6.65
C GLU A 69 15.66 7.54 6.15
N LEU A 70 14.37 7.35 5.85
CA LEU A 70 13.83 6.07 5.36
C LEU A 70 14.44 5.67 4.02
N LYS A 71 14.63 6.63 3.12
CA LYS A 71 15.32 6.38 1.85
C LYS A 71 16.77 5.95 2.07
N ALA A 72 17.52 6.68 2.88
CA ALA A 72 18.92 6.35 3.16
C ALA A 72 19.07 4.97 3.82
N LYS A 73 18.15 4.62 4.72
CA LYS A 73 18.18 3.36 5.47
C LYS A 73 17.72 2.16 4.66
N HIS A 74 16.70 2.32 3.81
CA HIS A 74 16.01 1.20 3.18
C HIS A 74 16.05 1.24 1.65
N GLY A 75 16.36 2.38 1.03
CA GLY A 75 16.47 2.54 -0.42
C GLY A 75 15.14 2.71 -1.14
N PHE A 76 14.08 3.16 -0.46
CA PHE A 76 12.77 3.39 -1.09
C PHE A 76 12.85 4.45 -2.20
N THR A 77 12.06 4.22 -3.26
CA THR A 77 11.94 5.10 -4.44
C THR A 77 10.48 5.55 -4.68
N SER A 78 9.59 5.20 -3.79
CA SER A 78 8.21 5.65 -3.72
C SER A 78 7.87 5.97 -2.27
N HIS A 79 7.06 7.02 -2.05
CA HIS A 79 6.76 7.54 -0.72
C HIS A 79 5.27 7.77 -0.55
N LYS A 80 4.68 7.15 0.47
CA LYS A 80 3.27 7.30 0.83
C LYS A 80 3.12 8.20 2.05
N LEU A 81 2.44 9.34 1.89
CA LEU A 81 2.03 10.18 3.01
C LEU A 81 0.66 9.71 3.51
N LYS A 82 0.61 9.30 4.77
CA LYS A 82 -0.64 9.00 5.47
C LYS A 82 -1.23 10.31 5.99
N GLY A 83 -2.31 10.72 5.37
CA GLY A 83 -3.00 11.99 5.66
C GLY A 83 -4.24 11.83 6.53
N GLY A 84 -5.08 12.88 6.54
CA GLY A 84 -6.30 12.94 7.36
C GLY A 84 -6.02 13.29 8.82
N VAL A 85 -4.85 13.84 9.14
CA VAL A 85 -4.39 14.19 10.49
C VAL A 85 -4.43 15.70 10.70
N PHE A 86 -4.02 16.46 9.69
CA PHE A 86 -3.97 17.92 9.70
C PHE A 86 -4.92 18.53 8.67
N PRO A 87 -5.17 19.84 8.73
CA PRO A 87 -5.93 20.50 7.67
C PRO A 87 -5.32 20.23 6.28
N PRO A 88 -6.14 20.04 5.22
CA PRO A 88 -5.68 19.66 3.89
C PRO A 88 -4.59 20.56 3.33
N ALA A 89 -4.63 21.87 3.59
CA ALA A 89 -3.61 22.81 3.14
C ALA A 89 -2.23 22.54 3.75
N HIS A 90 -2.15 22.13 5.01
CA HIS A 90 -0.90 21.75 5.66
C HIS A 90 -0.36 20.45 5.06
N GLU A 91 -1.20 19.44 4.88
CA GLU A 91 -0.79 18.15 4.31
C GLU A 91 -0.39 18.28 2.84
N LEU A 92 -1.04 19.16 2.07
CA LEU A 92 -0.64 19.50 0.72
C LEU A 92 0.76 20.13 0.67
N ALA A 93 1.03 21.07 1.57
CA ALA A 93 2.36 21.68 1.67
C ALA A 93 3.44 20.65 2.04
N CYS A 94 3.13 19.76 2.99
CA CYS A 94 3.99 18.63 3.37
C CYS A 94 4.26 17.67 2.20
N TYR A 95 3.22 17.28 1.48
CA TYR A 95 3.31 16.39 0.32
C TYR A 95 4.22 16.98 -0.77
N ARG A 96 3.97 18.23 -1.14
CA ARG A 96 4.79 18.95 -2.13
C ARG A 96 6.25 19.09 -1.68
N ALA A 97 6.50 19.36 -0.40
CA ALA A 97 7.85 19.45 0.16
C ALA A 97 8.62 18.13 0.06
N VAL A 98 7.97 17.00 0.34
CA VAL A 98 8.57 15.67 0.15
C VAL A 98 8.84 15.40 -1.32
N ALA A 99 7.89 15.66 -2.22
CA ALA A 99 8.08 15.48 -3.66
C ALA A 99 9.24 16.30 -4.22
N GLN A 100 9.40 17.55 -3.77
CA GLN A 100 10.52 18.42 -4.15
C GLN A 100 11.87 17.92 -3.60
N ALA A 101 11.86 17.33 -2.41
CA ALA A 101 13.06 16.77 -1.78
C ALA A 101 13.48 15.41 -2.37
N MET A 102 12.58 14.74 -3.08
CA MET A 102 12.74 13.41 -3.71
C MET A 102 12.44 13.48 -5.21
N PRO A 103 13.21 14.25 -6.00
CA PRO A 103 12.91 14.48 -7.41
C PRO A 103 12.94 13.17 -8.20
N GLY A 104 11.89 12.93 -9.00
CA GLY A 104 11.77 11.75 -9.84
C GLY A 104 11.30 10.48 -9.13
N GLU A 105 11.00 10.54 -7.85
CA GLU A 105 10.42 9.41 -7.09
C GLU A 105 8.89 9.46 -7.06
N GLY A 106 8.26 8.28 -6.91
CA GLY A 106 6.81 8.17 -6.87
C GLY A 106 6.22 8.69 -5.56
N MET A 107 5.11 9.39 -5.64
CA MET A 107 4.40 9.93 -4.48
C MET A 107 2.99 9.33 -4.37
N ARG A 108 2.51 9.12 -3.16
CA ARG A 108 1.15 8.65 -2.84
C ARG A 108 0.60 9.45 -1.67
N TYR A 109 -0.66 9.79 -1.75
CA TYR A 109 -1.37 10.41 -0.63
C TYR A 109 -2.61 9.60 -0.29
N ASP A 110 -2.78 9.31 1.00
CA ASP A 110 -3.85 8.46 1.52
C ASP A 110 -4.44 9.08 2.80
N PRO A 111 -5.52 9.85 2.69
CA PRO A 111 -6.24 10.40 3.83
C PRO A 111 -7.32 9.47 4.40
N ASN A 112 -7.45 8.22 3.92
CA ASN A 112 -8.46 7.25 4.36
C ASN A 112 -9.90 7.77 4.35
N GLY A 113 -10.29 8.48 3.29
CA GLY A 113 -11.65 9.01 3.14
C GLY A 113 -11.98 10.19 4.03
N ALA A 114 -10.96 10.83 4.63
CA ALA A 114 -11.17 11.93 5.59
C ALA A 114 -11.43 13.28 4.93
N LEU A 115 -11.22 13.44 3.63
CA LEU A 115 -11.43 14.71 2.96
C LEU A 115 -12.91 14.92 2.61
N SER A 116 -13.33 16.18 2.66
CA SER A 116 -14.54 16.58 1.95
C SER A 116 -14.35 16.40 0.43
N PHE A 117 -15.42 16.33 -0.34
CA PHE A 117 -15.31 16.20 -1.80
C PHE A 117 -14.55 17.38 -2.41
N ASP A 118 -14.85 18.59 -1.98
CA ASP A 118 -14.21 19.82 -2.47
C ASP A 118 -12.71 19.85 -2.10
N ASP A 119 -12.35 19.46 -0.88
CA ASP A 119 -10.94 19.34 -0.47
C ASP A 119 -10.21 18.26 -1.30
N ALA A 120 -10.87 17.14 -1.58
CA ALA A 120 -10.29 16.08 -2.39
C ALA A 120 -10.03 16.53 -3.84
N VAL A 121 -10.94 17.29 -4.44
CA VAL A 121 -10.76 17.92 -5.76
C VAL A 121 -9.58 18.89 -5.71
N HIS A 122 -9.59 19.79 -4.73
CA HIS A 122 -8.56 20.82 -4.60
C HIS A 122 -7.16 20.24 -4.40
N PHE A 123 -7.05 19.28 -3.48
CA PHE A 123 -5.80 18.59 -3.21
C PHE A 123 -5.30 17.82 -4.44
N GLY A 124 -6.18 17.01 -5.07
CA GLY A 124 -5.83 16.23 -6.24
C GLY A 124 -5.30 17.10 -7.40
N GLN A 125 -6.02 18.18 -7.72
CA GLN A 125 -5.58 19.14 -8.76
C GLN A 125 -4.26 19.82 -8.41
N ALA A 126 -4.05 20.16 -7.14
CA ALA A 126 -2.84 20.84 -6.68
C ALA A 126 -1.58 19.98 -6.71
N ILE A 127 -1.69 18.66 -6.91
CA ILE A 127 -0.56 17.73 -7.00
C ILE A 127 -0.40 17.11 -8.39
N GLU A 128 -1.23 17.43 -9.38
CA GLU A 128 -1.17 16.83 -10.72
C GLU A 128 0.16 17.09 -11.47
N ASP A 129 0.88 18.14 -11.12
CA ASP A 129 2.20 18.48 -11.65
C ASP A 129 3.34 17.62 -11.09
N LEU A 130 3.06 16.80 -10.08
CA LEU A 130 4.05 15.96 -9.42
C LEU A 130 4.02 14.52 -9.98
N ARG A 131 5.09 13.77 -9.72
CA ARG A 131 5.13 12.35 -10.06
C ARG A 131 4.33 11.54 -9.02
N ASN A 132 3.03 11.39 -9.25
CA ASN A 132 2.17 10.58 -8.43
C ASN A 132 2.10 9.14 -8.95
N ASP A 133 2.22 8.15 -8.05
CA ASP A 133 1.86 6.77 -8.35
C ASP A 133 0.32 6.68 -8.42
N TYR A 134 -0.36 7.16 -7.37
CA TYR A 134 -1.82 7.21 -7.27
C TYR A 134 -2.28 8.09 -6.09
N TYR A 135 -3.57 8.40 -6.08
CA TYR A 135 -4.30 9.09 -5.03
C TYR A 135 -5.26 8.10 -4.38
N GLU A 136 -4.98 7.72 -3.13
CA GLU A 136 -5.64 6.61 -2.45
C GLU A 136 -6.73 7.11 -1.51
N ASP A 137 -7.93 6.55 -1.65
CA ASP A 137 -9.09 6.79 -0.79
C ASP A 137 -9.24 8.26 -0.32
N PRO A 138 -9.22 9.27 -1.22
CA PRO A 138 -9.41 10.67 -0.81
C PRO A 138 -10.80 10.92 -0.20
N VAL A 139 -11.81 10.25 -0.73
CA VAL A 139 -13.19 10.29 -0.27
C VAL A 139 -13.74 8.87 -0.12
N PHE A 140 -14.74 8.69 0.73
CA PHE A 140 -15.28 7.36 1.03
C PHE A 140 -16.44 6.99 0.10
N GLY A 141 -16.34 5.80 -0.52
CA GLY A 141 -17.40 5.19 -1.32
C GLY A 141 -17.21 5.28 -2.83
N ILE A 142 -17.77 4.31 -3.58
CA ILE A 142 -17.61 4.20 -5.04
C ILE A 142 -18.16 5.43 -5.77
N ALA A 143 -19.34 5.94 -5.37
CA ALA A 143 -19.97 7.05 -6.07
C ALA A 143 -19.19 8.36 -5.92
N PRO A 144 -18.73 8.80 -4.73
CA PRO A 144 -17.84 9.95 -4.61
C PRO A 144 -16.51 9.76 -5.33
N MET A 145 -15.87 8.58 -5.26
CA MET A 145 -14.65 8.29 -6.00
C MET A 145 -14.86 8.39 -7.52
N ARG A 146 -16.00 7.88 -8.03
CA ARG A 146 -16.36 8.04 -9.44
C ARG A 146 -16.53 9.52 -9.84
N ALA A 147 -17.22 10.29 -9.01
CA ALA A 147 -17.40 11.72 -9.27
C ALA A 147 -16.05 12.47 -9.25
N LEU A 148 -15.16 12.16 -8.30
CA LEU A 148 -13.85 12.77 -8.18
C LEU A 148 -12.99 12.55 -9.45
N ARG A 149 -13.12 11.39 -10.10
CA ARG A 149 -12.42 11.07 -11.34
C ARG A 149 -12.64 12.07 -12.47
N ASP A 150 -13.75 12.78 -12.48
CA ASP A 150 -14.05 13.78 -13.50
C ASP A 150 -13.28 15.10 -13.29
N PHE A 151 -12.68 15.28 -12.10
CA PHE A 151 -11.98 16.50 -11.71
C PHE A 151 -10.46 16.33 -11.56
N VAL A 152 -9.97 15.11 -11.34
CA VAL A 152 -8.53 14.84 -11.12
C VAL A 152 -8.01 13.83 -12.14
N ARG A 153 -6.75 14.00 -12.56
CA ARG A 153 -6.11 13.17 -13.60
C ARG A 153 -5.17 12.11 -13.04
N ILE A 154 -4.94 12.12 -11.74
CA ILE A 154 -4.11 11.13 -11.04
C ILE A 154 -4.88 9.81 -10.97
N PRO A 155 -4.24 8.64 -11.19
CA PRO A 155 -4.90 7.36 -10.97
C PRO A 155 -5.49 7.28 -9.55
N LEU A 156 -6.75 6.86 -9.43
CA LEU A 156 -7.40 6.69 -8.14
C LEU A 156 -7.21 5.26 -7.65
N ALA A 157 -6.73 5.12 -6.41
CA ALA A 157 -6.51 3.83 -5.76
C ALA A 157 -7.40 3.66 -4.53
N THR A 158 -7.58 2.42 -4.10
CA THR A 158 -8.34 2.12 -2.89
C THR A 158 -7.87 0.85 -2.18
N ASN A 159 -7.91 0.90 -0.85
CA ASN A 159 -7.85 -0.26 0.02
C ASN A 159 -9.11 -0.41 0.90
N THR A 160 -10.08 0.53 0.79
CA THR A 160 -11.28 0.57 1.64
C THR A 160 -12.57 0.47 0.85
N VAL A 161 -12.63 1.02 -0.36
CA VAL A 161 -13.85 1.10 -1.17
C VAL A 161 -14.10 -0.16 -1.99
N VAL A 162 -13.03 -0.86 -2.42
CA VAL A 162 -13.09 -2.12 -3.16
C VAL A 162 -12.22 -3.17 -2.46
N VAL A 163 -12.85 -3.97 -1.60
CA VAL A 163 -12.19 -5.00 -0.77
C VAL A 163 -12.86 -6.39 -0.88
N ASN A 164 -13.78 -6.55 -1.83
CA ASN A 164 -14.43 -7.81 -2.15
C ASN A 164 -14.92 -7.85 -3.60
N PHE A 165 -15.35 -9.02 -4.06
CA PHE A 165 -15.77 -9.22 -5.47
C PHE A 165 -17.05 -8.48 -5.85
N GLU A 166 -17.97 -8.25 -4.91
CA GLU A 166 -19.19 -7.49 -5.16
C GLU A 166 -18.87 -6.00 -5.44
N GLN A 167 -18.00 -5.42 -4.63
CA GLN A 167 -17.51 -4.05 -4.84
C GLN A 167 -16.63 -3.96 -6.09
N LEU A 168 -15.82 -4.98 -6.39
CA LEU A 168 -15.03 -5.03 -7.63
C LEU A 168 -15.92 -5.07 -8.86
N ALA A 169 -17.03 -5.83 -8.83
CA ALA A 169 -18.02 -5.83 -9.92
C ALA A 169 -18.70 -4.46 -10.08
N ALA A 170 -19.04 -3.79 -8.98
CA ALA A 170 -19.57 -2.43 -9.00
C ALA A 170 -18.55 -1.43 -9.58
N ASN A 171 -17.28 -1.56 -9.23
CA ASN A 171 -16.21 -0.76 -9.81
C ASN A 171 -16.01 -1.02 -11.31
N ALA A 172 -16.12 -2.27 -11.76
CA ALA A 172 -16.04 -2.61 -13.16
C ALA A 172 -17.12 -1.88 -14.01
N ALA A 173 -18.31 -1.72 -13.45
CA ALA A 173 -19.41 -1.00 -14.09
C ALA A 173 -19.22 0.53 -14.11
N THR A 174 -18.64 1.10 -13.03
CA THR A 174 -18.53 2.55 -12.85
C THR A 174 -17.17 3.13 -13.26
N ARG A 175 -16.13 2.31 -13.23
CA ARG A 175 -14.73 2.74 -13.44
C ARG A 175 -14.31 3.87 -12.48
N ALA A 176 -14.69 3.75 -11.20
CA ALA A 176 -14.34 4.73 -10.18
C ALA A 176 -12.86 4.65 -9.80
N ILE A 177 -12.27 3.46 -9.82
CA ILE A 177 -10.94 3.13 -9.32
C ILE A 177 -10.07 2.55 -10.44
N ASP A 178 -8.82 2.98 -10.51
CA ASP A 178 -7.80 2.50 -11.46
C ASP A 178 -6.88 1.44 -10.85
N VAL A 179 -6.63 1.54 -9.51
CA VAL A 179 -5.68 0.68 -8.80
C VAL A 179 -6.36 0.07 -7.58
N VAL A 180 -6.41 -1.25 -7.54
CA VAL A 180 -6.91 -1.98 -6.35
C VAL A 180 -5.73 -2.41 -5.49
N LEU A 181 -5.75 -1.98 -4.22
CA LEU A 181 -4.73 -2.33 -3.25
C LEU A 181 -5.16 -3.61 -2.53
N LEU A 182 -4.46 -4.70 -2.85
CA LEU A 182 -4.81 -6.05 -2.40
C LEU A 182 -4.23 -6.32 -1.02
N ASP A 183 -5.07 -6.28 0.00
CA ASP A 183 -4.76 -6.72 1.35
C ASP A 183 -5.21 -8.17 1.55
N THR A 184 -4.27 -9.07 1.78
CA THR A 184 -4.57 -10.51 1.92
C THR A 184 -5.52 -10.81 3.08
N THR A 185 -5.55 -9.93 4.09
CA THR A 185 -6.47 -10.05 5.24
C THR A 185 -7.89 -9.62 4.87
N PHE A 186 -8.04 -8.50 4.18
CA PHE A 186 -9.36 -7.96 3.81
C PHE A 186 -10.04 -8.79 2.71
N TRP A 187 -9.27 -9.26 1.74
CA TRP A 187 -9.78 -10.11 0.67
C TRP A 187 -10.02 -11.57 1.07
N GLY A 188 -9.53 -11.98 2.26
CA GLY A 188 -9.76 -13.31 2.82
C GLY A 188 -8.73 -14.36 2.42
N GLY A 189 -7.51 -13.92 2.03
CA GLY A 189 -6.40 -14.81 1.73
C GLY A 189 -5.62 -14.44 0.48
N ILE A 190 -4.55 -15.17 0.20
CA ILE A 190 -3.71 -14.97 -0.98
C ILE A 190 -4.46 -15.34 -2.27
N ARG A 191 -5.18 -16.48 -2.28
CA ARG A 191 -5.92 -16.94 -3.46
C ARG A 191 -7.04 -16.00 -3.89
N PRO A 192 -7.89 -15.45 -2.98
CA PRO A 192 -8.83 -14.40 -3.33
C PRO A 192 -8.17 -13.17 -3.94
N CYS A 193 -7.00 -12.74 -3.43
CA CYS A 193 -6.24 -11.64 -4.01
C CYS A 193 -5.75 -11.95 -5.44
N ILE A 194 -5.22 -13.15 -5.68
CA ILE A 194 -4.81 -13.57 -7.04
C ILE A 194 -6.01 -13.57 -8.00
N LYS A 195 -7.16 -14.07 -7.55
CA LYS A 195 -8.39 -14.03 -8.35
C LYS A 195 -8.83 -12.60 -8.65
N ALA A 196 -8.79 -11.71 -7.65
CA ALA A 196 -9.12 -10.29 -7.84
C ALA A 196 -8.14 -9.61 -8.81
N ALA A 197 -6.83 -9.90 -8.70
CA ALA A 197 -5.82 -9.39 -9.62
C ALA A 197 -6.07 -9.81 -11.07
N GLY A 198 -6.46 -11.06 -11.32
CA GLY A 198 -6.83 -11.54 -12.67
C GLY A 198 -8.07 -10.84 -13.24
N VAL A 199 -9.07 -10.51 -12.40
CA VAL A 199 -10.21 -9.68 -12.83
C VAL A 199 -9.74 -8.27 -13.15
N CYS A 200 -8.90 -7.66 -12.30
CA CYS A 200 -8.33 -6.34 -12.56
C CYS A 200 -7.53 -6.31 -13.87
N GLU A 201 -6.71 -7.31 -14.14
CA GLU A 201 -5.94 -7.45 -15.38
C GLU A 201 -6.86 -7.47 -16.61
N THR A 202 -7.92 -8.26 -16.58
CA THR A 202 -8.91 -8.34 -17.67
C THR A 202 -9.60 -7.00 -17.94
N LEU A 203 -9.77 -6.17 -16.89
CA LEU A 203 -10.39 -4.85 -16.97
C LEU A 203 -9.39 -3.72 -17.26
N GLY A 204 -8.11 -4.03 -17.47
CA GLY A 204 -7.05 -3.04 -17.68
C GLY A 204 -6.70 -2.24 -16.43
N MET A 205 -7.02 -2.75 -15.24
CA MET A 205 -6.73 -2.14 -13.96
C MET A 205 -5.39 -2.64 -13.40
N GLN A 206 -4.68 -1.78 -12.69
CA GLN A 206 -3.48 -2.15 -11.97
C GLN A 206 -3.80 -2.61 -10.54
N VAL A 207 -2.85 -3.32 -9.94
CA VAL A 207 -2.91 -3.68 -8.53
C VAL A 207 -1.60 -3.34 -7.83
N ALA A 208 -1.69 -3.12 -6.52
CA ALA A 208 -0.54 -3.15 -5.61
C ALA A 208 -0.88 -4.04 -4.41
N VAL A 209 0.14 -4.53 -3.72
CA VAL A 209 -0.05 -5.29 -2.48
C VAL A 209 -0.04 -4.32 -1.31
N HIS A 210 -0.97 -4.48 -0.41
CA HIS A 210 -1.22 -3.59 0.73
C HIS A 210 -1.32 -4.38 2.03
N SER A 211 -1.04 -3.73 3.15
CA SER A 211 -1.42 -4.20 4.48
C SER A 211 -1.95 -3.06 5.35
N SER A 212 -2.76 -3.44 6.34
CA SER A 212 -3.31 -2.53 7.35
C SER A 212 -2.53 -2.56 8.68
N GLY A 213 -1.33 -3.07 8.64
CA GLY A 213 -0.43 -3.33 9.77
C GLY A 213 -0.08 -4.82 9.82
N GLU A 214 1.21 -5.12 9.81
CA GLU A 214 1.72 -6.48 9.68
C GLU A 214 2.87 -6.74 10.64
N LEU A 215 2.98 -8.00 11.04
CA LEU A 215 4.21 -8.64 11.49
C LEU A 215 4.77 -9.51 10.36
N GLY A 216 5.91 -10.16 10.55
CA GLY A 216 6.63 -10.91 9.52
C GLY A 216 5.82 -12.01 8.85
N ILE A 217 4.88 -12.65 9.55
CA ILE A 217 3.98 -13.66 8.95
C ILE A 217 3.11 -13.01 7.85
N GLN A 218 2.46 -11.90 8.15
CA GLN A 218 1.65 -11.16 7.17
C GLN A 218 2.53 -10.61 6.04
N LEU A 219 3.71 -10.05 6.36
CA LEU A 219 4.65 -9.58 5.36
C LEU A 219 5.08 -10.70 4.41
N ALA A 220 5.33 -11.91 4.92
CA ALA A 220 5.64 -13.07 4.07
C ALA A 220 4.48 -13.40 3.11
N THR A 221 3.21 -13.29 3.54
CA THR A 221 2.07 -13.48 2.64
C THR A 221 2.03 -12.43 1.53
N MET A 222 2.37 -11.17 1.85
CA MET A 222 2.48 -10.08 0.88
C MET A 222 3.59 -10.33 -0.15
N LEU A 223 4.73 -10.86 0.31
CA LEU A 223 5.86 -11.22 -0.57
C LEU A 223 5.48 -12.35 -1.52
N HIS A 224 4.85 -13.41 -1.03
CA HIS A 224 4.37 -14.50 -1.87
C HIS A 224 3.30 -14.04 -2.86
N LEU A 225 2.35 -13.21 -2.44
CA LEU A 225 1.36 -12.60 -3.32
C LEU A 225 2.04 -11.73 -4.39
N GLY A 226 2.86 -10.77 -3.98
CA GLY A 226 3.56 -9.87 -4.90
C GLY A 226 4.46 -10.62 -5.89
N ALA A 227 5.02 -11.78 -5.50
CA ALA A 227 5.86 -12.59 -6.36
C ALA A 227 5.12 -13.21 -7.55
N VAL A 228 3.82 -13.52 -7.40
CA VAL A 228 3.03 -14.26 -8.39
C VAL A 228 2.11 -13.40 -9.24
N LEU A 229 1.92 -12.12 -8.89
CA LEU A 229 0.99 -11.23 -9.64
C LEU A 229 1.65 -10.69 -10.91
N PRO A 230 1.09 -10.95 -12.11
CA PRO A 230 1.62 -10.39 -13.35
C PRO A 230 1.39 -8.88 -13.48
N ASN A 231 0.25 -8.38 -13.03
CA ASN A 231 -0.19 -6.99 -13.13
C ASN A 231 0.12 -6.14 -11.87
N LEU A 232 1.17 -6.49 -11.11
CA LEU A 232 1.67 -5.69 -10.01
C LEU A 232 2.33 -4.41 -10.55
N GLY A 233 1.55 -3.33 -10.64
CA GLY A 233 1.95 -2.08 -11.28
C GLY A 233 2.75 -1.14 -10.39
N TYR A 234 2.64 -1.29 -9.07
CA TYR A 234 3.22 -0.38 -8.09
C TYR A 234 3.91 -1.12 -6.96
N ALA A 235 4.84 -0.44 -6.28
CA ALA A 235 5.45 -0.94 -5.06
C ALA A 235 4.38 -1.25 -4.00
N ALA A 236 4.61 -2.25 -3.17
CA ALA A 236 3.71 -2.62 -2.08
C ALA A 236 3.74 -1.57 -0.96
N ASP A 237 2.68 -1.51 -0.17
CA ASP A 237 2.60 -0.69 1.04
C ASP A 237 2.71 -1.58 2.28
N ALA A 238 3.63 -1.26 3.18
CA ALA A 238 3.80 -1.96 4.45
C ALA A 238 4.31 -1.02 5.54
N HIS A 239 3.89 -1.26 6.78
CA HIS A 239 4.36 -0.53 7.97
C HIS A 239 5.61 -1.14 8.59
N TYR A 240 6.03 -2.27 8.10
CA TYR A 240 7.03 -3.18 8.69
C TYR A 240 8.35 -2.50 9.05
N HIS A 241 8.81 -1.53 8.26
CA HIS A 241 10.03 -0.78 8.54
C HIS A 241 9.94 0.13 9.78
N HIS A 242 8.75 0.29 10.37
CA HIS A 242 8.54 0.99 11.64
C HIS A 242 8.59 0.06 12.86
N LEU A 243 8.57 -1.26 12.67
CA LEU A 243 8.64 -2.22 13.77
C LEU A 243 10.04 -2.23 14.39
N VAL A 244 10.08 -2.48 15.70
CA VAL A 244 11.31 -2.63 16.48
C VAL A 244 11.64 -4.09 16.74
N ASP A 245 10.63 -4.99 16.66
CA ASP A 245 10.74 -6.43 16.89
C ASP A 245 9.71 -7.19 16.05
N ASP A 246 9.87 -8.51 15.96
CA ASP A 246 9.00 -9.39 15.19
C ASP A 246 8.84 -10.75 15.89
N VAL A 247 7.84 -11.52 15.43
CA VAL A 247 7.49 -12.85 15.95
C VAL A 247 8.09 -14.00 15.14
N ILE A 248 8.84 -13.71 14.06
CA ILE A 248 9.42 -14.73 13.18
C ILE A 248 10.82 -15.14 13.63
N GLU A 249 11.14 -16.41 13.47
CA GLU A 249 12.49 -16.94 13.70
C GLU A 249 13.50 -16.32 12.70
N GLY A 250 14.71 -16.04 13.16
CA GLY A 250 15.76 -15.44 12.34
C GLY A 250 15.73 -13.91 12.28
N GLY A 251 14.76 -13.28 12.95
CA GLY A 251 14.62 -11.82 13.06
C GLY A 251 13.92 -11.18 11.86
N PRO A 252 13.83 -9.84 11.87
CA PRO A 252 13.04 -9.11 10.89
C PRO A 252 13.55 -9.26 9.46
N LEU A 253 12.59 -9.36 8.52
CA LEU A 253 12.87 -9.29 7.08
C LEU A 253 13.46 -7.92 6.72
N ARG A 254 14.47 -7.89 5.86
CA ARG A 254 15.23 -6.68 5.58
C ARG A 254 14.92 -6.09 4.22
N TYR A 255 14.77 -4.76 4.20
CA TYR A 255 14.73 -3.99 2.96
C TYR A 255 16.15 -3.79 2.42
N GLU A 256 16.32 -4.03 1.14
CA GLU A 256 17.54 -3.77 0.39
C GLU A 256 17.17 -3.11 -0.95
N GLY A 257 17.60 -1.87 -1.16
CA GLY A 257 17.25 -1.11 -2.35
C GLY A 257 15.73 -0.91 -2.51
N GLY A 258 15.02 -0.67 -1.40
CA GLY A 258 13.57 -0.45 -1.38
C GLY A 258 12.73 -1.72 -1.59
N ALA A 259 13.32 -2.90 -1.59
CA ALA A 259 12.63 -4.17 -1.84
C ALA A 259 13.00 -5.23 -0.81
N ILE A 260 12.12 -6.22 -0.63
CA ILE A 260 12.40 -7.41 0.19
C ILE A 260 12.44 -8.64 -0.74
N ARG A 261 13.38 -9.52 -0.47
CA ARG A 261 13.50 -10.81 -1.17
C ARG A 261 12.32 -11.72 -0.79
N VAL A 262 11.78 -12.40 -1.80
CA VAL A 262 10.72 -13.39 -1.61
C VAL A 262 11.32 -14.65 -0.95
N PRO A 263 10.77 -15.11 0.19
CA PRO A 263 11.29 -16.28 0.90
C PRO A 263 11.02 -17.59 0.17
#